data_95b36c70e154c85ac80f39ee954e2d4a
#
_entry.id   95b36c70e154c85ac80f39ee954e2d4a
#
_cell.length_a   1.000
_cell.length_b   1.000
_cell.length_c   1.000
_cell.angle_alpha   90.00
_cell.angle_beta   90.00
_cell.angle_gamma   90.00
#
_symmetry.space_group_name_H-M   'P 1'
#
loop_
_entity.id
_entity.type
_entity.pdbx_description
1 polymer ?
#
loop_
_entity_poly.entity_id
_entity_poly.type
_entity_poly.pdbx_seq_one_letter_code
_entity_poly.pdbx_strand_id
1 'polypeptide(L)'
;MKYFFALGNHPSLSGAEILAFFPENTGKMGQNGIFLLESEDKINAQKTIKVLGGTIKIGQILFDAKNNEIPKACLDLALESAPNFSGKFHFGFSNYANAPIDTKKLGMTIKTVLKENGRSCRWVMGKEQILSSVIVEQNYLLDKGMEIVFIRDNDGKLMIGQTLAVQPFKELSFRDYGRPTRDDKSGMLPPKLAQIMINLSRNGQKELILDPFCGSGTILSEALLMGYKSVAGTDISPKAIADTKENVEWIKQKFNITAVKVDTKVISATEIDKYIKPKSVAAIVTEPYLGPQRGPHEIRKTIAELEQLYTQSLKAFTKIIKPHSRVVMIWPVFVTFEQHKKKFIYINPQYPDWKVVEDGNTQRKTWLYGREGQKVWREVVVLKLK
;
A
#
# COMPACT_ATOMS: atom_id res chain seq x y z
N MET A 1 16.76 12.49 -9.51
CA MET A 1 17.04 12.08 -8.11
C MET A 1 16.71 10.61 -7.96
N LYS A 2 17.41 9.90 -7.05
CA LYS A 2 17.13 8.49 -6.78
C LYS A 2 16.51 8.32 -5.40
N TYR A 3 15.43 7.56 -5.34
CA TYR A 3 14.71 7.26 -4.11
C TYR A 3 14.65 5.77 -3.86
N PHE A 4 14.54 5.39 -2.60
CA PHE A 4 14.20 4.04 -2.21
C PHE A 4 12.87 4.00 -1.46
N PHE A 5 12.16 2.91 -1.65
CA PHE A 5 10.93 2.57 -0.95
C PHE A 5 11.16 1.20 -0.28
N ALA A 6 11.12 1.16 1.03
CA ALA A 6 11.11 -0.11 1.76
C ALA A 6 9.66 -0.64 1.76
N LEU A 7 9.48 -1.84 1.24
CA LEU A 7 8.18 -2.44 0.97
C LEU A 7 7.72 -3.35 2.11
N GLY A 8 6.40 -3.52 2.21
CA GLY A 8 5.77 -4.47 3.12
C GLY A 8 5.81 -5.92 2.61
N ASN A 9 4.95 -6.76 3.18
CA ASN A 9 4.94 -8.22 2.97
C ASN A 9 4.59 -8.68 1.54
N HIS A 10 4.12 -7.78 0.68
CA HIS A 10 3.75 -8.07 -0.70
C HIS A 10 4.54 -7.19 -1.68
N PRO A 11 5.87 -7.40 -1.82
CA PRO A 11 6.75 -6.45 -2.51
C PRO A 11 6.40 -6.25 -3.99
N SER A 12 5.99 -7.30 -4.71
CA SER A 12 5.58 -7.17 -6.11
C SER A 12 4.34 -6.29 -6.28
N LEU A 13 3.32 -6.47 -5.43
CA LEU A 13 2.11 -5.64 -5.42
C LEU A 13 2.44 -4.19 -5.02
N SER A 14 3.30 -4.01 -4.03
CA SER A 14 3.75 -2.68 -3.58
C SER A 14 4.57 -1.95 -4.65
N GLY A 15 5.41 -2.66 -5.38
CA GLY A 15 6.16 -2.10 -6.52
C GLY A 15 5.22 -1.64 -7.65
N ALA A 16 4.20 -2.45 -7.96
CA ALA A 16 3.16 -2.08 -8.93
C ALA A 16 2.36 -0.84 -8.49
N GLU A 17 2.05 -0.73 -7.19
CA GLU A 17 1.45 0.48 -6.62
C GLU A 17 2.31 1.72 -6.85
N ILE A 18 3.62 1.63 -6.60
CA ILE A 18 4.55 2.76 -6.79
C ILE A 18 4.58 3.18 -8.25
N LEU A 19 4.70 2.24 -9.20
CA LEU A 19 4.68 2.53 -10.63
C LEU A 19 3.31 3.05 -11.12
N ALA A 20 2.23 2.68 -10.44
CA ALA A 20 0.91 3.23 -10.74
C ALA A 20 0.77 4.66 -10.23
N PHE A 21 1.37 4.98 -9.09
CA PHE A 21 1.36 6.31 -8.48
C PHE A 21 2.32 7.28 -9.18
N PHE A 22 3.45 6.78 -9.69
CA PHE A 22 4.45 7.54 -10.43
C PHE A 22 4.57 7.03 -11.89
N PRO A 23 3.58 7.23 -12.75
CA PRO A 23 3.52 6.59 -14.08
C PRO A 23 4.62 7.05 -15.04
N GLU A 24 5.17 8.25 -14.85
CA GLU A 24 6.22 8.82 -15.70
C GLU A 24 7.64 8.47 -15.22
N ASN A 25 7.75 7.75 -14.09
CA ASN A 25 9.04 7.43 -13.50
C ASN A 25 9.45 5.99 -13.80
N THR A 26 10.76 5.77 -13.86
CA THR A 26 11.33 4.42 -13.98
C THR A 26 11.70 3.88 -12.61
N GLY A 27 11.40 2.62 -12.39
CA GLY A 27 11.71 1.97 -11.12
C GLY A 27 11.98 0.48 -11.27
N LYS A 28 12.79 -0.05 -10.36
CA LYS A 28 13.13 -1.48 -10.32
C LYS A 28 13.19 -2.02 -8.90
N MET A 29 12.90 -3.30 -8.76
CA MET A 29 13.13 -3.99 -7.50
C MET A 29 14.64 -4.03 -7.19
N GLY A 30 14.96 -3.82 -5.94
CA GLY A 30 16.26 -4.11 -5.35
C GLY A 30 16.19 -5.33 -4.43
N GLN A 31 17.24 -5.56 -3.64
CA GLN A 31 17.29 -6.67 -2.70
C GLN A 31 16.46 -6.36 -1.43
N ASN A 32 16.06 -7.42 -0.72
CA ASN A 32 15.43 -7.37 0.60
C ASN A 32 14.22 -6.42 0.73
N GLY A 33 13.33 -6.45 -0.27
CA GLY A 33 12.10 -5.66 -0.23
C GLY A 33 12.31 -4.16 -0.44
N ILE A 34 13.36 -3.77 -1.12
CA ILE A 34 13.59 -2.39 -1.56
C ILE A 34 13.08 -2.24 -3.00
N PHE A 35 12.44 -1.12 -3.28
CA PHE A 35 12.14 -0.65 -4.63
C PHE A 35 12.90 0.65 -4.85
N LEU A 36 13.59 0.76 -5.98
CA LEU A 36 14.37 1.93 -6.39
C LEU A 36 13.59 2.67 -7.46
N LEU A 37 13.45 3.98 -7.29
CA LEU A 37 12.77 4.86 -8.23
C LEU A 37 13.69 6.01 -8.64
N GLU A 38 13.77 6.26 -9.93
CA GLU A 38 14.42 7.46 -10.48
C GLU A 38 13.35 8.49 -10.83
N SER A 39 13.51 9.72 -10.34
CA SER A 39 12.57 10.82 -10.58
C SER A 39 13.35 12.09 -10.92
N GLU A 40 12.89 12.81 -11.93
CA GLU A 40 13.39 14.14 -12.25
C GLU A 40 12.95 15.15 -11.19
N ASP A 41 11.71 15.03 -10.73
CA ASP A 41 11.12 15.89 -9.72
C ASP A 41 11.43 15.42 -8.29
N LYS A 42 11.47 16.39 -7.37
CA LYS A 42 11.60 16.12 -5.94
C LYS A 42 10.32 15.52 -5.38
N ILE A 43 10.40 14.27 -4.87
CA ILE A 43 9.28 13.59 -4.24
C ILE A 43 9.05 14.17 -2.82
N ASN A 44 7.81 14.56 -2.54
CA ASN A 44 7.40 14.88 -1.18
C ASN A 44 7.12 13.59 -0.39
N ALA A 45 8.17 13.01 0.20
CA ALA A 45 8.10 11.74 0.89
C ALA A 45 7.05 11.71 2.00
N GLN A 46 6.90 12.81 2.76
CA GLN A 46 5.93 12.92 3.87
C GLN A 46 4.47 12.88 3.40
N LYS A 47 4.16 13.46 2.23
CA LYS A 47 2.82 13.35 1.64
C LYS A 47 2.62 12.00 0.97
N THR A 48 3.62 11.53 0.24
CA THR A 48 3.55 10.28 -0.53
C THR A 48 3.35 9.05 0.36
N ILE A 49 4.08 8.97 1.49
CA ILE A 49 3.97 7.81 2.39
C ILE A 49 2.57 7.64 3.00
N LYS A 50 1.78 8.69 3.09
CA LYS A 50 0.42 8.66 3.64
C LYS A 50 -0.60 8.00 2.71
N VAL A 51 -0.29 7.96 1.41
CA VAL A 51 -1.19 7.45 0.37
C VAL A 51 -0.71 6.15 -0.28
N LEU A 52 0.48 5.67 0.07
CA LEU A 52 1.01 4.38 -0.38
C LEU A 52 0.75 3.28 0.67
N GLY A 53 -0.12 2.33 0.35
CA GLY A 53 -0.50 1.25 1.27
C GLY A 53 0.60 0.20 1.46
N GLY A 54 1.38 -0.07 0.42
CA GLY A 54 2.40 -1.11 0.40
C GLY A 54 3.79 -0.67 0.85
N THR A 55 4.02 0.63 1.08
CA THR A 55 5.33 1.18 1.44
C THR A 55 5.44 1.43 2.93
N ILE A 56 6.56 1.03 3.53
CA ILE A 56 6.85 1.19 4.97
C ILE A 56 7.71 2.43 5.22
N LYS A 57 8.71 2.69 4.35
CA LYS A 57 9.59 3.86 4.41
C LYS A 57 9.85 4.39 3.02
N ILE A 58 10.04 5.69 2.92
CA ILE A 58 10.56 6.37 1.73
C ILE A 58 11.84 7.10 2.14
N GLY A 59 12.87 6.97 1.33
CA GLY A 59 14.09 7.72 1.52
C GLY A 59 14.77 8.07 0.21
N GLN A 60 15.82 8.87 0.31
CA GLN A 60 16.63 9.29 -0.81
C GLN A 60 17.96 8.54 -0.81
N ILE A 61 18.41 8.11 -1.98
CA ILE A 61 19.78 7.63 -2.19
C ILE A 61 20.67 8.87 -2.27
N LEU A 62 21.72 8.87 -1.46
CA LEU A 62 22.66 9.98 -1.39
C LEU A 62 23.85 9.74 -2.30
N PHE A 63 24.42 8.55 -2.24
CA PHE A 63 25.56 8.17 -3.07
C PHE A 63 25.78 6.66 -3.14
N ASP A 64 26.53 6.24 -4.13
CA ASP A 64 27.04 4.86 -4.27
C ASP A 64 28.27 4.68 -3.37
N ALA A 65 28.44 3.49 -2.79
CA ALA A 65 29.56 3.22 -1.89
C ALA A 65 30.16 1.84 -2.13
N LYS A 66 31.44 1.68 -1.77
CA LYS A 66 32.08 0.36 -1.61
C LYS A 66 32.09 0.02 -0.11
N ASN A 67 32.17 -1.28 0.20
CA ASN A 67 32.12 -1.73 1.60
C ASN A 67 33.17 -1.05 2.49
N ASN A 68 34.40 -0.82 1.97
CA ASN A 68 35.50 -0.18 2.72
C ASN A 68 35.31 1.35 2.91
N GLU A 69 34.45 1.98 2.13
CA GLU A 69 34.18 3.43 2.18
C GLU A 69 33.07 3.79 3.16
N ILE A 70 32.21 2.81 3.53
CA ILE A 70 31.01 3.04 4.36
C ILE A 70 31.33 3.72 5.70
N PRO A 71 32.36 3.29 6.48
CA PRO A 71 32.60 3.89 7.79
C PRO A 71 32.90 5.40 7.68
N LYS A 72 33.75 5.78 6.72
CA LYS A 72 34.09 7.17 6.48
C LYS A 72 32.88 7.95 5.97
N ALA A 73 32.18 7.46 4.97
CA ALA A 73 31.03 8.11 4.39
C ALA A 73 29.91 8.36 5.41
N CYS A 74 29.63 7.41 6.29
CA CYS A 74 28.64 7.60 7.36
C CYS A 74 29.10 8.59 8.42
N LEU A 75 30.39 8.65 8.73
CA LEU A 75 30.93 9.64 9.65
C LEU A 75 30.84 11.05 9.08
N ASP A 76 31.26 11.23 7.82
CA ASP A 76 31.19 12.50 7.11
C ASP A 76 29.73 12.98 7.04
N LEU A 77 28.80 12.10 6.65
CA LEU A 77 27.37 12.41 6.59
C LEU A 77 26.80 12.82 7.95
N ALA A 78 27.20 12.16 9.03
CA ALA A 78 26.75 12.52 10.38
C ALA A 78 27.31 13.87 10.84
N LEU A 79 28.56 14.18 10.53
CA LEU A 79 29.20 15.44 10.85
C LEU A 79 28.57 16.62 10.08
N GLU A 80 28.31 16.43 8.78
CA GLU A 80 27.65 17.43 7.94
C GLU A 80 26.19 17.65 8.32
N SER A 81 25.49 16.61 8.74
CA SER A 81 24.06 16.68 9.06
C SER A 81 23.80 17.21 10.47
N ALA A 82 24.62 16.86 11.46
CA ALA A 82 24.38 17.19 12.86
C ALA A 82 24.18 18.69 13.15
N PRO A 83 24.87 19.64 12.51
CA PRO A 83 24.63 21.09 12.72
C PRO A 83 23.23 21.56 12.31
N ASN A 84 22.56 20.87 11.39
CA ASN A 84 21.24 21.24 10.88
C ASN A 84 20.09 20.97 11.87
N PHE A 85 20.38 20.27 12.97
CA PHE A 85 19.38 19.90 13.98
C PHE A 85 19.63 20.62 15.30
N SER A 86 18.57 21.11 15.92
CA SER A 86 18.66 21.71 17.26
C SER A 86 18.75 20.62 18.34
N GLY A 87 19.47 20.92 19.43
CA GLY A 87 19.59 20.02 20.59
C GLY A 87 20.41 18.73 20.29
N LYS A 88 20.02 17.61 20.89
CA LYS A 88 20.73 16.33 20.73
C LYS A 88 20.48 15.73 19.36
N PHE A 89 21.54 15.46 18.59
CA PHE A 89 21.45 14.79 17.30
C PHE A 89 21.19 13.29 17.46
N HIS A 90 20.13 12.76 16.83
CA HIS A 90 19.78 11.36 16.87
C HIS A 90 20.21 10.68 15.57
N PHE A 91 20.83 9.51 15.64
CA PHE A 91 21.17 8.75 14.43
C PHE A 91 21.00 7.25 14.64
N GLY A 92 20.72 6.55 13.55
CA GLY A 92 20.58 5.09 13.54
C GLY A 92 20.86 4.52 12.16
N PHE A 93 20.95 3.19 12.10
CA PHE A 93 21.26 2.46 10.86
C PHE A 93 20.20 1.42 10.55
N SER A 94 19.95 1.23 9.26
CA SER A 94 19.18 0.10 8.73
C SER A 94 19.93 -0.56 7.58
N ASN A 95 20.23 -1.84 7.72
CA ASN A 95 21.03 -2.60 6.76
C ASN A 95 20.14 -3.52 5.89
N TYR A 96 19.54 -2.97 4.85
CA TYR A 96 18.82 -3.75 3.83
C TYR A 96 19.77 -4.42 2.83
N ALA A 97 21.04 -4.00 2.76
CA ALA A 97 22.02 -4.53 1.83
C ALA A 97 22.61 -5.88 2.28
N ASN A 98 22.35 -6.34 3.52
CA ASN A 98 23.09 -7.42 4.15
C ASN A 98 24.63 -7.21 4.01
N ALA A 99 25.06 -5.95 3.98
CA ALA A 99 26.48 -5.62 3.88
C ALA A 99 27.20 -6.01 5.19
N PRO A 100 28.44 -6.48 5.11
CA PRO A 100 29.24 -6.88 6.27
C PRO A 100 29.73 -5.64 7.05
N ILE A 101 28.81 -4.92 7.68
CA ILE A 101 29.07 -3.68 8.40
C ILE A 101 28.92 -3.94 9.90
N ASP A 102 29.95 -3.71 10.67
CA ASP A 102 29.84 -3.62 12.12
C ASP A 102 29.20 -2.30 12.53
N THR A 103 27.87 -2.29 12.57
CA THR A 103 27.08 -1.12 12.93
C THR A 103 27.32 -0.67 14.38
N LYS A 104 27.76 -1.59 15.27
CA LYS A 104 28.12 -1.23 16.66
C LYS A 104 29.39 -0.41 16.72
N LYS A 105 30.45 -0.89 16.06
CA LYS A 105 31.71 -0.17 15.96
C LYS A 105 31.52 1.18 15.27
N LEU A 106 30.80 1.19 14.15
CA LEU A 106 30.49 2.40 13.40
C LEU A 106 29.71 3.43 14.25
N GLY A 107 28.66 3.00 14.94
CA GLY A 107 27.85 3.87 15.79
C GLY A 107 28.65 4.46 16.98
N MET A 108 29.53 3.67 17.59
CA MET A 108 30.40 4.15 18.65
C MET A 108 31.41 5.15 18.12
N THR A 109 32.03 4.90 16.96
CA THR A 109 32.96 5.83 16.31
C THR A 109 32.30 7.19 16.04
N ILE A 110 31.13 7.20 15.37
CA ILE A 110 30.38 8.42 15.07
C ILE A 110 30.02 9.16 16.37
N LYS A 111 29.57 8.44 17.41
CA LYS A 111 29.23 9.05 18.70
C LYS A 111 30.43 9.70 19.37
N THR A 112 31.62 9.08 19.31
CA THR A 112 32.86 9.64 19.88
C THR A 112 33.27 10.90 19.13
N VAL A 113 33.37 10.83 17.80
CA VAL A 113 33.77 11.98 16.97
C VAL A 113 32.79 13.16 17.08
N LEU A 114 31.49 12.92 17.09
CA LEU A 114 30.51 13.99 17.31
C LEU A 114 30.68 14.66 18.66
N LYS A 115 30.99 13.90 19.73
CA LYS A 115 31.26 14.47 21.05
C LYS A 115 32.54 15.31 21.09
N GLU A 116 33.62 14.83 20.47
CA GLU A 116 34.88 15.56 20.33
C GLU A 116 34.70 16.88 19.59
N ASN A 117 33.76 16.93 18.64
CA ASN A 117 33.32 18.15 17.94
C ASN A 117 32.25 18.95 18.71
N GLY A 118 32.09 18.74 20.02
CA GLY A 118 31.16 19.47 20.88
C GLY A 118 29.68 19.15 20.61
N ARG A 119 29.37 18.08 19.86
CA ARG A 119 27.98 17.77 19.49
C ARG A 119 27.39 16.66 20.34
N SER A 120 26.39 16.97 21.13
CA SER A 120 25.61 15.98 21.86
C SER A 120 24.81 15.11 20.88
N CYS A 121 24.92 13.78 21.01
CA CYS A 121 24.22 12.87 20.13
C CYS A 121 23.64 11.65 20.85
N ARG A 122 22.67 10.98 20.22
CA ARG A 122 22.07 9.72 20.64
C ARG A 122 22.10 8.74 19.47
N TRP A 123 22.82 7.67 19.66
CA TRP A 123 22.76 6.54 18.75
C TRP A 123 21.56 5.64 19.09
N VAL A 124 20.68 5.40 18.09
CA VAL A 124 19.48 4.57 18.20
C VAL A 124 19.74 3.20 17.59
N MET A 125 19.49 2.16 18.38
CA MET A 125 19.63 0.76 17.97
C MET A 125 18.29 0.04 18.02
N GLY A 126 18.08 -0.93 17.12
CA GLY A 126 17.03 -1.93 17.18
C GLY A 126 17.57 -3.30 17.64
N LYS A 127 16.67 -4.24 17.86
CA LYS A 127 17.04 -5.66 18.06
C LYS A 127 17.52 -6.28 16.74
N GLU A 128 16.97 -5.83 15.63
CA GLU A 128 17.28 -6.28 14.27
C GLU A 128 18.19 -5.31 13.55
N GLN A 129 18.77 -5.75 12.43
CA GLN A 129 19.62 -4.88 11.58
C GLN A 129 18.87 -3.76 10.88
N ILE A 130 17.54 -3.83 10.85
CA ILE A 130 16.65 -2.85 10.25
C ILE A 130 15.80 -2.24 11.36
N LEU A 131 15.84 -0.93 11.50
CA LEU A 131 14.96 -0.21 12.43
C LEU A 131 13.53 -0.24 11.92
N SER A 132 12.57 -0.64 12.74
CA SER A 132 11.15 -0.55 12.38
C SER A 132 10.71 0.92 12.26
N SER A 133 9.60 1.17 11.53
CA SER A 133 8.99 2.51 11.44
C SER A 133 8.67 3.08 12.83
N VAL A 134 8.26 2.22 13.77
CA VAL A 134 7.98 2.59 15.16
C VAL A 134 9.23 3.11 15.86
N ILE A 135 10.37 2.42 15.71
CA ILE A 135 11.64 2.84 16.32
C ILE A 135 12.09 4.18 15.72
N VAL A 136 11.99 4.33 14.39
CA VAL A 136 12.37 5.56 13.70
C VAL A 136 11.55 6.75 14.20
N GLU A 137 10.21 6.61 14.27
CA GLU A 137 9.29 7.66 14.73
C GLU A 137 9.48 7.97 16.21
N GLN A 138 9.44 6.95 17.10
CA GLN A 138 9.51 7.16 18.55
C GLN A 138 10.85 7.70 19.03
N ASN A 139 11.93 7.48 18.28
CA ASN A 139 13.24 8.05 18.58
C ASN A 139 13.54 9.34 17.80
N TYR A 140 12.55 9.94 17.12
CA TYR A 140 12.66 11.21 16.41
C TYR A 140 13.81 11.24 15.40
N LEU A 141 14.08 10.13 14.70
CA LEU A 141 15.17 10.07 13.73
C LEU A 141 14.95 10.99 12.51
N LEU A 142 13.68 11.31 12.22
CA LEU A 142 13.35 12.23 11.12
C LEU A 142 13.34 13.70 11.53
N ASP A 143 13.04 13.99 12.80
CA ASP A 143 12.86 15.35 13.30
C ASP A 143 14.11 15.91 13.99
N LYS A 144 14.91 15.04 14.62
CA LYS A 144 16.09 15.40 15.42
C LYS A 144 17.37 14.77 14.92
N GLY A 145 17.34 14.22 13.70
CA GLY A 145 18.51 13.54 13.18
C GLY A 145 18.24 12.74 11.92
N MET A 146 18.81 11.53 11.82
CA MET A 146 18.72 10.75 10.60
C MET A 146 18.77 9.22 10.83
N GLU A 147 18.08 8.49 9.97
CA GLU A 147 18.31 7.06 9.75
C GLU A 147 19.13 6.90 8.46
N ILE A 148 20.35 6.39 8.61
CA ILE A 148 21.23 6.03 7.47
C ILE A 148 20.89 4.62 7.05
N VAL A 149 20.67 4.43 5.74
CA VAL A 149 20.18 3.17 5.19
C VAL A 149 21.16 2.62 4.18
N PHE A 150 21.56 1.36 4.36
CA PHE A 150 22.39 0.62 3.41
C PHE A 150 21.50 -0.23 2.52
N ILE A 151 21.62 -0.04 1.20
CA ILE A 151 20.76 -0.66 0.19
C ILE A 151 21.63 -1.27 -0.89
N ARG A 152 21.16 -2.38 -1.47
CA ARG A 152 21.82 -3.03 -2.60
C ARG A 152 20.79 -3.24 -3.71
N ASP A 153 21.13 -2.86 -4.93
CA ASP A 153 20.32 -3.22 -6.09
C ASP A 153 20.54 -4.69 -6.48
N ASN A 154 19.82 -5.14 -7.51
CA ASN A 154 19.92 -6.53 -7.97
C ASN A 154 21.25 -6.81 -8.69
N ASP A 155 21.94 -5.77 -9.18
CA ASP A 155 23.24 -5.87 -9.80
C ASP A 155 24.38 -5.92 -8.77
N GLY A 156 24.03 -5.88 -7.49
CA GLY A 156 24.97 -5.96 -6.37
C GLY A 156 25.58 -4.61 -5.97
N LYS A 157 25.17 -3.51 -6.59
CA LYS A 157 25.68 -2.16 -6.30
C LYS A 157 25.18 -1.69 -4.93
N LEU A 158 26.11 -1.32 -4.06
CA LEU A 158 25.83 -0.82 -2.72
C LEU A 158 25.62 0.69 -2.75
N MET A 159 24.60 1.16 -2.07
CA MET A 159 24.20 2.55 -1.97
C MET A 159 23.92 2.93 -0.52
N ILE A 160 24.20 4.16 -0.18
CA ILE A 160 23.84 4.78 1.09
C ILE A 160 22.71 5.78 0.85
N GLY A 161 21.67 5.67 1.66
CA GLY A 161 20.52 6.56 1.63
C GLY A 161 20.13 7.05 3.02
N GLN A 162 19.18 7.98 3.04
CA GLN A 162 18.57 8.52 4.25
C GLN A 162 17.06 8.35 4.17
N THR A 163 16.45 7.90 5.25
CA THR A 163 14.99 7.87 5.37
C THR A 163 14.44 9.27 5.50
N LEU A 164 13.42 9.58 4.70
CA LEU A 164 12.71 10.87 4.68
C LEU A 164 11.33 10.78 5.31
N ALA A 165 10.68 9.62 5.24
CA ALA A 165 9.34 9.40 5.79
C ALA A 165 9.13 7.94 6.17
N VAL A 166 8.31 7.70 7.19
CA VAL A 166 7.85 6.38 7.60
C VAL A 166 6.33 6.31 7.57
N GLN A 167 5.81 5.11 7.35
CA GLN A 167 4.37 4.86 7.29
C GLN A 167 3.67 5.33 8.57
N PRO A 168 2.54 6.05 8.47
CA PRO A 168 1.80 6.56 9.62
C PRO A 168 0.99 5.44 10.31
N PHE A 169 1.69 4.51 10.96
CA PHE A 169 1.11 3.28 11.51
C PHE A 169 0.04 3.55 12.57
N LYS A 170 0.13 4.65 13.33
CA LYS A 170 -0.89 5.04 14.31
C LYS A 170 -2.20 5.42 13.64
N GLU A 171 -2.12 6.25 12.58
CA GLU A 171 -3.29 6.66 11.80
C GLU A 171 -3.93 5.47 11.09
N LEU A 172 -3.11 4.58 10.51
CA LEU A 172 -3.59 3.35 9.87
C LEU A 172 -4.30 2.43 10.88
N SER A 173 -3.70 2.21 12.04
CA SER A 173 -4.31 1.42 13.12
C SER A 173 -5.63 2.05 13.60
N PHE A 174 -5.65 3.37 13.76
CA PHE A 174 -6.85 4.10 14.15
C PHE A 174 -7.99 3.92 13.14
N ARG A 175 -7.69 3.98 11.83
CA ARG A 175 -8.69 3.76 10.77
C ARG A 175 -9.14 2.30 10.66
N ASP A 176 -8.28 1.35 11.01
CA ASP A 176 -8.61 -0.07 10.96
C ASP A 176 -9.49 -0.51 12.15
N TYR A 177 -9.15 -0.06 13.34
CA TYR A 177 -9.76 -0.52 14.59
C TYR A 177 -10.72 0.48 15.24
N GLY A 178 -10.59 1.77 14.98
CA GLY A 178 -11.33 2.85 15.65
C GLY A 178 -12.60 3.32 14.94
N ARG A 179 -12.98 2.71 13.79
CA ARG A 179 -14.19 3.08 13.05
C ARG A 179 -15.46 2.72 13.86
N PRO A 180 -16.52 3.53 13.76
CA PRO A 180 -17.77 3.31 14.53
C PRO A 180 -18.44 1.98 14.24
N THR A 181 -18.50 1.60 12.96
CA THR A 181 -19.14 0.34 12.54
C THR A 181 -18.14 -0.60 11.91
N ARG A 182 -18.26 -1.88 12.27
CA ARG A 182 -17.37 -2.96 11.81
C ARG A 182 -18.18 -4.17 11.40
N ASP A 183 -17.77 -4.81 10.32
CA ASP A 183 -18.27 -6.12 9.93
C ASP A 183 -17.23 -7.21 10.24
N ASP A 184 -17.23 -7.68 11.47
CA ASP A 184 -16.33 -8.74 11.93
C ASP A 184 -16.69 -10.14 11.37
N LYS A 185 -17.88 -10.28 10.71
CA LYS A 185 -18.35 -11.56 10.16
C LYS A 185 -17.85 -11.80 8.74
N SER A 186 -17.91 -10.78 7.89
CA SER A 186 -17.53 -10.91 6.47
C SER A 186 -16.02 -10.71 6.23
N GLY A 187 -15.31 -10.19 7.25
CA GLY A 187 -13.93 -9.80 7.12
C GLY A 187 -13.79 -8.46 6.35
N MET A 188 -13.08 -7.52 6.95
CA MET A 188 -12.94 -6.18 6.35
C MET A 188 -11.70 -6.09 5.46
N LEU A 189 -11.81 -5.29 4.40
CA LEU A 189 -10.66 -4.89 3.59
C LEU A 189 -9.70 -4.06 4.44
N PRO A 190 -8.42 -4.43 4.56
CA PRO A 190 -7.44 -3.62 5.27
C PRO A 190 -7.25 -2.25 4.59
N PRO A 191 -7.15 -1.13 5.35
CA PRO A 191 -6.92 0.21 4.79
C PRO A 191 -5.73 0.27 3.81
N LYS A 192 -4.64 -0.41 4.14
CA LYS A 192 -3.45 -0.51 3.27
C LYS A 192 -3.76 -1.13 1.91
N LEU A 193 -4.55 -2.21 1.88
CA LEU A 193 -4.92 -2.85 0.61
C LEU A 193 -5.87 -1.98 -0.19
N ALA A 194 -6.81 -1.28 0.47
CA ALA A 194 -7.67 -0.31 -0.20
C ALA A 194 -6.84 0.81 -0.87
N GLN A 195 -5.82 1.36 -0.19
CA GLN A 195 -4.91 2.36 -0.77
C GLN A 195 -4.17 1.82 -2.00
N ILE A 196 -3.62 0.60 -1.93
CA ILE A 196 -2.97 -0.05 -3.07
C ILE A 196 -3.93 -0.17 -4.26
N MET A 197 -5.15 -0.66 -4.01
CA MET A 197 -6.16 -0.83 -5.06
C MET A 197 -6.56 0.49 -5.69
N ILE A 198 -6.73 1.55 -4.90
CA ILE A 198 -7.04 2.89 -5.39
C ILE A 198 -5.90 3.40 -6.27
N ASN A 199 -4.65 3.27 -5.85
CA ASN A 199 -3.48 3.68 -6.65
C ASN A 199 -3.38 2.89 -7.96
N LEU A 200 -3.63 1.58 -7.95
CA LEU A 200 -3.64 0.74 -9.17
C LEU A 200 -4.72 1.15 -10.17
N SER A 201 -5.77 1.84 -9.73
CA SER A 201 -6.81 2.36 -10.64
C SER A 201 -6.29 3.48 -11.54
N ARG A 202 -5.17 4.14 -11.20
CA ARG A 202 -4.54 5.26 -11.93
C ARG A 202 -5.54 6.36 -12.28
N ASN A 203 -6.42 6.67 -11.36
CA ASN A 203 -7.48 7.65 -11.54
C ASN A 203 -7.12 8.99 -10.93
N GLY A 204 -7.54 10.09 -11.54
CA GLY A 204 -7.32 11.44 -11.01
C GLY A 204 -8.23 11.75 -9.82
N GLN A 205 -7.72 12.47 -8.82
CA GLN A 205 -8.45 12.79 -7.58
C GLN A 205 -9.75 13.61 -7.79
N LYS A 206 -9.93 14.24 -8.93
CA LYS A 206 -11.16 14.98 -9.29
C LYS A 206 -12.24 14.09 -9.92
N GLU A 207 -11.88 12.89 -10.32
CA GLU A 207 -12.73 11.96 -11.02
C GLU A 207 -13.52 11.07 -10.04
N LEU A 208 -14.65 10.51 -10.53
CA LEU A 208 -15.49 9.62 -9.74
C LEU A 208 -14.87 8.23 -9.58
N ILE A 209 -14.63 7.83 -8.34
CA ILE A 209 -14.38 6.43 -7.94
C ILE A 209 -15.69 5.80 -7.45
N LEU A 210 -15.95 4.57 -7.89
CA LEU A 210 -17.10 3.77 -7.49
C LEU A 210 -16.64 2.46 -6.82
N ASP A 211 -17.25 2.16 -5.67
CA ASP A 211 -17.20 0.83 -5.04
C ASP A 211 -18.61 0.21 -5.05
N PRO A 212 -18.88 -0.73 -5.98
CA PRO A 212 -20.20 -1.36 -6.11
C PRO A 212 -20.49 -2.48 -5.10
N PHE A 213 -19.57 -2.77 -4.20
CA PHE A 213 -19.71 -3.68 -3.06
C PHE A 213 -19.13 -3.04 -1.80
N CYS A 214 -19.60 -1.82 -1.46
CA CYS A 214 -18.88 -0.94 -0.53
C CYS A 214 -18.85 -1.44 0.93
N GLY A 215 -19.72 -2.38 1.31
CA GLY A 215 -19.73 -2.93 2.66
C GLY A 215 -19.81 -1.84 3.73
N SER A 216 -18.80 -1.77 4.59
CA SER A 216 -18.66 -0.72 5.62
C SER A 216 -17.89 0.52 5.16
N GLY A 217 -17.59 0.67 3.84
CA GLY A 217 -17.06 1.89 3.24
C GLY A 217 -15.55 2.10 3.33
N THR A 218 -14.75 1.05 3.44
CA THR A 218 -13.28 1.19 3.56
C THR A 218 -12.67 1.88 2.34
N ILE A 219 -13.05 1.48 1.12
CA ILE A 219 -12.51 2.09 -0.11
C ILE A 219 -12.92 3.56 -0.21
N LEU A 220 -14.19 3.89 0.10
CA LEU A 220 -14.64 5.28 0.09
C LEU A 220 -13.86 6.13 1.08
N SER A 221 -13.69 5.64 2.30
CA SER A 221 -12.96 6.32 3.37
C SER A 221 -11.50 6.57 2.99
N GLU A 222 -10.79 5.56 2.48
CA GLU A 222 -9.38 5.70 2.06
C GLU A 222 -9.26 6.61 0.83
N ALA A 223 -10.18 6.54 -0.15
CA ALA A 223 -10.18 7.45 -1.29
C ALA A 223 -10.33 8.92 -0.87
N LEU A 224 -11.22 9.22 0.09
CA LEU A 224 -11.35 10.57 0.64
C LEU A 224 -10.07 11.05 1.33
N LEU A 225 -9.42 10.19 2.12
CA LEU A 225 -8.14 10.49 2.79
C LEU A 225 -6.99 10.68 1.80
N MET A 226 -7.04 9.98 0.66
CA MET A 226 -6.10 10.16 -0.45
C MET A 226 -6.38 11.40 -1.31
N GLY A 227 -7.42 12.19 -0.96
CA GLY A 227 -7.73 13.47 -1.59
C GLY A 227 -8.74 13.42 -2.74
N TYR A 228 -9.37 12.27 -2.99
CA TYR A 228 -10.45 12.18 -3.99
C TYR A 228 -11.65 13.04 -3.59
N LYS A 229 -12.22 13.75 -4.56
CA LYS A 229 -13.30 14.71 -4.33
C LYS A 229 -14.68 14.14 -4.64
N SER A 230 -14.76 13.02 -5.34
CA SER A 230 -16.01 12.38 -5.72
C SER A 230 -15.91 10.88 -5.57
N VAL A 231 -16.70 10.32 -4.65
CA VAL A 231 -16.75 8.88 -4.39
C VAL A 231 -18.19 8.40 -4.35
N ALA A 232 -18.45 7.21 -4.86
CA ALA A 232 -19.75 6.57 -4.78
C ALA A 232 -19.60 5.14 -4.26
N GLY A 233 -20.56 4.70 -3.44
CA GLY A 233 -20.62 3.34 -2.93
C GLY A 233 -22.02 2.76 -3.08
N THR A 234 -22.12 1.52 -3.55
CA THR A 234 -23.37 0.78 -3.54
C THR A 234 -23.18 -0.58 -2.89
N ASP A 235 -24.22 -1.11 -2.30
CA ASP A 235 -24.28 -2.45 -1.73
C ASP A 235 -25.72 -2.96 -1.80
N ILE A 236 -25.92 -4.25 -1.86
CA ILE A 236 -27.27 -4.85 -1.82
C ILE A 236 -27.88 -4.76 -0.42
N SER A 237 -27.05 -4.65 0.62
CA SER A 237 -27.45 -4.60 2.03
C SER A 237 -27.73 -3.17 2.50
N PRO A 238 -28.99 -2.87 2.92
CA PRO A 238 -29.29 -1.58 3.56
C PRO A 238 -28.40 -1.30 4.79
N LYS A 239 -28.07 -2.33 5.56
CA LYS A 239 -27.16 -2.22 6.71
C LYS A 239 -25.77 -1.78 6.29
N ALA A 240 -25.19 -2.38 5.25
CA ALA A 240 -23.88 -1.99 4.73
C ALA A 240 -23.84 -0.51 4.31
N ILE A 241 -24.91 -0.04 3.67
CA ILE A 241 -25.04 1.39 3.28
C ILE A 241 -25.15 2.30 4.51
N ALA A 242 -25.85 1.90 5.55
CA ALA A 242 -25.90 2.66 6.81
C ALA A 242 -24.50 2.71 7.48
N ASP A 243 -23.83 1.58 7.59
CA ASP A 243 -22.48 1.47 8.14
C ASP A 243 -21.48 2.31 7.33
N THR A 244 -21.56 2.30 5.98
CA THR A 244 -20.74 3.14 5.10
C THR A 244 -20.94 4.63 5.37
N LYS A 245 -22.20 5.09 5.50
CA LYS A 245 -22.50 6.50 5.79
C LYS A 245 -21.90 6.94 7.12
N GLU A 246 -22.04 6.13 8.15
CA GLU A 246 -21.52 6.44 9.49
C GLU A 246 -19.98 6.49 9.48
N ASN A 247 -19.32 5.50 8.90
CA ASN A 247 -17.85 5.45 8.81
C ASN A 247 -17.28 6.60 7.96
N VAL A 248 -17.89 6.92 6.83
CA VAL A 248 -17.47 8.02 5.97
C VAL A 248 -17.64 9.37 6.68
N GLU A 249 -18.76 9.60 7.38
CA GLU A 249 -18.96 10.84 8.13
C GLU A 249 -17.96 10.96 9.28
N TRP A 250 -17.69 9.86 10.00
CA TRP A 250 -16.65 9.82 11.03
C TRP A 250 -15.27 10.19 10.49
N ILE A 251 -14.85 9.65 9.31
CA ILE A 251 -13.58 10.00 8.66
C ILE A 251 -13.55 11.50 8.29
N LYS A 252 -14.63 12.02 7.70
CA LYS A 252 -14.73 13.44 7.32
C LYS A 252 -14.51 14.35 8.53
N GLN A 253 -15.16 14.04 9.65
CA GLN A 253 -15.03 14.83 10.89
C GLN A 253 -13.62 14.71 11.49
N LYS A 254 -13.09 13.49 11.62
CA LYS A 254 -11.77 13.25 12.24
C LYS A 254 -10.59 13.84 11.47
N PHE A 255 -10.69 13.89 10.14
CA PHE A 255 -9.61 14.38 9.28
C PHE A 255 -9.95 15.72 8.60
N ASN A 256 -11.01 16.42 9.04
CA ASN A 256 -11.43 17.72 8.53
C ASN A 256 -11.60 17.73 6.98
N ILE A 257 -12.20 16.66 6.42
CA ILE A 257 -12.41 16.53 4.99
C ILE A 257 -13.70 17.27 4.61
N THR A 258 -13.53 18.33 3.83
CA THR A 258 -14.62 19.18 3.34
C THR A 258 -14.65 19.23 1.81
N ALA A 259 -15.70 19.78 1.24
CA ALA A 259 -15.86 19.98 -0.21
C ALA A 259 -15.70 18.68 -1.03
N VAL A 260 -16.33 17.60 -0.57
CA VAL A 260 -16.34 16.28 -1.23
C VAL A 260 -17.78 15.84 -1.53
N LYS A 261 -17.96 15.14 -2.64
CA LYS A 261 -19.22 14.51 -3.03
C LYS A 261 -19.16 13.02 -2.68
N VAL A 262 -20.09 12.57 -1.83
CA VAL A 262 -20.27 11.16 -1.48
C VAL A 262 -21.69 10.76 -1.84
N ASP A 263 -21.84 9.74 -2.68
CA ASP A 263 -23.15 9.16 -3.04
C ASP A 263 -23.18 7.68 -2.63
N THR A 264 -24.19 7.30 -1.83
CA THR A 264 -24.34 5.91 -1.38
C THR A 264 -25.77 5.44 -1.53
N LYS A 265 -25.96 4.27 -2.14
CA LYS A 265 -27.29 3.73 -2.47
C LYS A 265 -27.36 2.22 -2.28
N VAL A 266 -28.53 1.73 -1.93
CA VAL A 266 -28.83 0.29 -1.92
C VAL A 266 -29.12 -0.14 -3.34
N ILE A 267 -28.11 -0.75 -4.02
CA ILE A 267 -28.20 -1.19 -5.41
C ILE A 267 -27.33 -2.43 -5.56
N SER A 268 -27.82 -3.45 -6.25
CA SER A 268 -27.03 -4.62 -6.64
C SER A 268 -25.99 -4.23 -7.70
N ALA A 269 -24.75 -4.70 -7.54
CA ALA A 269 -23.68 -4.51 -8.53
C ALA A 269 -24.02 -5.10 -9.90
N THR A 270 -24.86 -6.13 -9.95
CA THR A 270 -25.31 -6.76 -11.22
C THR A 270 -26.34 -5.92 -12.00
N GLU A 271 -26.93 -4.92 -11.37
CA GLU A 271 -27.94 -4.04 -11.94
C GLU A 271 -27.54 -2.56 -11.94
N ILE A 272 -26.29 -2.28 -11.60
CA ILE A 272 -25.80 -0.92 -11.36
C ILE A 272 -25.91 -0.01 -12.59
N ASP A 273 -25.87 -0.58 -13.79
CA ASP A 273 -26.04 0.12 -15.07
C ASP A 273 -27.45 0.71 -15.27
N LYS A 274 -28.45 0.28 -14.50
CA LYS A 274 -29.80 0.88 -14.50
C LYS A 274 -29.86 2.20 -13.70
N TYR A 275 -28.88 2.45 -12.82
CA TYR A 275 -28.92 3.56 -11.85
C TYR A 275 -27.76 4.55 -12.00
N ILE A 276 -26.65 4.11 -12.58
CA ILE A 276 -25.47 4.95 -12.80
C ILE A 276 -25.44 5.38 -14.28
N LYS A 277 -25.20 6.66 -14.51
CA LYS A 277 -25.12 7.23 -15.86
C LYS A 277 -24.06 6.52 -16.71
N PRO A 278 -24.35 6.14 -17.94
CA PRO A 278 -23.37 5.51 -18.82
C PRO A 278 -22.08 6.33 -18.96
N LYS A 279 -20.94 5.64 -18.98
CA LYS A 279 -19.60 6.21 -19.17
C LYS A 279 -19.27 7.40 -18.24
N SER A 280 -19.79 7.34 -16.99
CA SER A 280 -19.57 8.42 -16.00
C SER A 280 -18.56 8.08 -14.92
N VAL A 281 -18.24 6.79 -14.73
CA VAL A 281 -17.33 6.29 -13.68
C VAL A 281 -15.91 6.23 -14.23
N ALA A 282 -14.98 6.86 -13.54
CA ALA A 282 -13.59 6.91 -13.97
C ALA A 282 -12.70 5.80 -13.36
N ALA A 283 -13.15 5.17 -12.29
CA ALA A 283 -12.56 3.94 -11.78
C ALA A 283 -13.59 3.15 -10.98
N ILE A 284 -13.52 1.83 -11.07
CA ILE A 284 -14.21 0.92 -10.16
C ILE A 284 -13.14 0.24 -9.32
N VAL A 285 -13.24 0.40 -7.99
CA VAL A 285 -12.33 -0.23 -7.04
C VAL A 285 -13.19 -0.94 -6.02
N THR A 286 -13.03 -2.26 -5.89
CA THR A 286 -13.98 -3.03 -5.09
C THR A 286 -13.42 -4.35 -4.54
N GLU A 287 -13.86 -4.72 -3.34
CA GLU A 287 -13.78 -6.07 -2.81
C GLU A 287 -15.19 -6.65 -2.73
N PRO A 288 -15.60 -7.49 -3.69
CA PRO A 288 -16.90 -8.14 -3.64
C PRO A 288 -17.01 -9.16 -2.50
N TYR A 289 -18.19 -9.75 -2.34
CA TYR A 289 -18.36 -10.91 -1.46
C TYR A 289 -17.41 -12.04 -1.88
N LEU A 290 -16.57 -12.51 -0.94
CA LEU A 290 -15.52 -13.51 -1.19
C LEU A 290 -15.96 -14.96 -0.86
N GLY A 291 -17.22 -15.16 -0.56
CA GLY A 291 -17.74 -16.43 -0.05
C GLY A 291 -17.77 -16.49 1.48
N PRO A 292 -18.31 -17.56 2.06
CA PRO A 292 -18.43 -17.73 3.50
C PRO A 292 -17.05 -17.89 4.14
N GLN A 293 -16.78 -17.04 5.14
CA GLN A 293 -15.50 -17.02 5.88
C GLN A 293 -15.42 -18.11 6.96
N ARG A 294 -16.55 -18.61 7.43
CA ARG A 294 -16.67 -19.58 8.55
C ARG A 294 -17.74 -20.61 8.26
N GLY A 295 -17.58 -21.80 8.85
CA GLY A 295 -18.53 -22.92 8.74
C GLY A 295 -18.20 -23.89 7.58
N PRO A 296 -18.89 -25.01 7.54
CA PRO A 296 -18.80 -25.94 6.43
C PRO A 296 -19.49 -25.34 5.20
N HIS A 297 -18.84 -25.39 4.06
CA HIS A 297 -19.41 -24.96 2.77
C HIS A 297 -18.87 -25.83 1.63
N GLU A 298 -19.69 -26.01 0.64
CA GLU A 298 -19.28 -26.71 -0.59
C GLU A 298 -18.50 -25.74 -1.49
N ILE A 299 -17.18 -25.85 -1.48
CA ILE A 299 -16.29 -24.95 -2.23
C ILE A 299 -16.71 -24.86 -3.71
N ARG A 300 -17.06 -25.97 -4.35
CA ARG A 300 -17.47 -25.98 -5.78
C ARG A 300 -18.73 -25.16 -6.04
N LYS A 301 -19.74 -25.28 -5.18
CA LYS A 301 -20.97 -24.49 -5.28
C LYS A 301 -20.69 -23.01 -5.05
N THR A 302 -19.93 -22.69 -4.00
CA THR A 302 -19.49 -21.31 -3.71
C THR A 302 -18.75 -20.70 -4.89
N ILE A 303 -17.82 -21.42 -5.51
CA ILE A 303 -17.09 -20.92 -6.69
C ILE A 303 -18.06 -20.58 -7.83
N ALA A 304 -18.99 -21.48 -8.16
CA ALA A 304 -19.95 -21.26 -9.24
C ALA A 304 -20.85 -20.03 -8.99
N GLU A 305 -21.31 -19.84 -7.75
CA GLU A 305 -22.11 -18.67 -7.34
C GLU A 305 -21.30 -17.36 -7.47
N LEU A 306 -20.03 -17.37 -7.04
CA LEU A 306 -19.14 -16.21 -7.14
C LEU A 306 -18.77 -15.89 -8.59
N GLU A 307 -18.49 -16.90 -9.41
CA GLU A 307 -18.22 -16.73 -10.84
C GLU A 307 -19.41 -16.10 -11.57
N GLN A 308 -20.63 -16.55 -11.27
CA GLN A 308 -21.84 -15.96 -11.81
C GLN A 308 -22.03 -14.51 -11.38
N LEU A 309 -21.89 -14.20 -10.08
CA LEU A 309 -21.99 -12.84 -9.53
C LEU A 309 -21.00 -11.89 -10.21
N TYR A 310 -19.72 -12.31 -10.30
CA TYR A 310 -18.66 -11.46 -10.85
C TYR A 310 -18.83 -11.26 -12.37
N THR A 311 -19.21 -12.32 -13.09
CA THR A 311 -19.53 -12.23 -14.52
C THR A 311 -20.63 -11.21 -14.80
N GLN A 312 -21.74 -11.27 -14.05
CA GLN A 312 -22.86 -10.35 -14.20
C GLN A 312 -22.47 -8.92 -13.82
N SER A 313 -21.74 -8.75 -12.74
CA SER A 313 -21.25 -7.43 -12.30
C SER A 313 -20.30 -6.81 -13.34
N LEU A 314 -19.32 -7.57 -13.84
CA LEU A 314 -18.39 -7.09 -14.86
C LEU A 314 -19.12 -6.69 -16.16
N LYS A 315 -20.17 -7.43 -16.54
CA LYS A 315 -21.03 -7.06 -17.67
C LYS A 315 -21.76 -5.73 -17.44
N ALA A 316 -22.27 -5.47 -16.24
CA ALA A 316 -22.90 -4.19 -15.91
C ALA A 316 -21.90 -3.05 -15.89
N PHE A 317 -20.66 -3.30 -15.40
CA PHE A 317 -19.60 -2.29 -15.32
C PHE A 317 -19.17 -1.77 -16.70
N THR A 318 -19.24 -2.59 -17.77
CA THR A 318 -18.88 -2.13 -19.14
C THR A 318 -19.69 -0.92 -19.59
N LYS A 319 -20.94 -0.80 -19.12
CA LYS A 319 -21.84 0.26 -19.54
C LYS A 319 -21.59 1.59 -18.85
N ILE A 320 -21.09 1.55 -17.61
CA ILE A 320 -20.96 2.74 -16.75
C ILE A 320 -19.55 3.33 -16.70
N ILE A 321 -18.53 2.50 -16.95
CA ILE A 321 -17.13 2.94 -16.88
C ILE A 321 -16.74 3.76 -18.11
N LYS A 322 -15.91 4.78 -17.90
CA LYS A 322 -15.32 5.58 -18.99
C LYS A 322 -14.33 4.74 -19.82
N PRO A 323 -14.14 5.03 -21.12
CA PRO A 323 -13.05 4.46 -21.89
C PRO A 323 -11.70 4.67 -21.20
N HIS A 324 -10.79 3.72 -21.36
CA HIS A 324 -9.43 3.73 -20.77
C HIS A 324 -9.34 3.68 -19.25
N SER A 325 -10.45 3.71 -18.56
CA SER A 325 -10.52 3.53 -17.09
C SER A 325 -10.26 2.08 -16.67
N ARG A 326 -10.02 1.90 -15.38
CA ARG A 326 -9.67 0.59 -14.81
C ARG A 326 -10.74 0.11 -13.82
N VAL A 327 -10.92 -1.20 -13.78
CA VAL A 327 -11.53 -1.91 -12.66
C VAL A 327 -10.43 -2.58 -11.87
N VAL A 328 -10.33 -2.28 -10.58
CA VAL A 328 -9.46 -2.98 -9.63
C VAL A 328 -10.36 -3.77 -8.69
N MET A 329 -10.28 -5.08 -8.78
CA MET A 329 -11.23 -5.97 -8.11
C MET A 329 -10.48 -7.08 -7.38
N ILE A 330 -10.96 -7.45 -6.21
CA ILE A 330 -10.48 -8.63 -5.49
C ILE A 330 -11.27 -9.85 -5.95
N TRP A 331 -10.55 -10.92 -6.27
CA TRP A 331 -11.12 -12.25 -6.45
C TRP A 331 -10.64 -13.18 -5.33
N PRO A 332 -11.51 -14.03 -4.76
CA PRO A 332 -11.10 -14.97 -3.73
C PRO A 332 -10.24 -16.08 -4.32
N VAL A 333 -9.24 -16.49 -3.56
CA VAL A 333 -8.44 -17.69 -3.82
C VAL A 333 -8.55 -18.58 -2.59
N PHE A 334 -9.22 -19.72 -2.76
CA PHE A 334 -9.42 -20.66 -1.66
C PHE A 334 -8.15 -21.47 -1.43
N VAL A 335 -7.76 -21.59 -0.16
CA VAL A 335 -6.61 -22.39 0.24
C VAL A 335 -7.07 -23.71 0.80
N THR A 336 -6.63 -24.80 0.17
CA THR A 336 -6.85 -26.17 0.61
C THR A 336 -5.52 -26.87 0.82
N PHE A 337 -5.57 -28.03 1.46
CA PHE A 337 -4.39 -28.87 1.66
C PHE A 337 -4.66 -30.26 1.10
N GLU A 338 -3.83 -30.69 0.16
CA GLU A 338 -3.82 -32.06 -0.36
C GLU A 338 -2.47 -32.69 0.00
N GLN A 339 -2.49 -33.83 0.69
CA GLN A 339 -1.26 -34.51 1.14
C GLN A 339 -0.27 -33.57 1.85
N HIS A 340 -0.76 -32.73 2.75
CA HIS A 340 0.00 -31.68 3.46
C HIS A 340 0.59 -30.56 2.58
N LYS A 341 0.32 -30.56 1.28
CA LYS A 341 0.73 -29.47 0.37
C LYS A 341 -0.38 -28.44 0.23
N LYS A 342 -0.02 -27.19 0.34
CA LYS A 342 -0.91 -26.04 0.12
C LYS A 342 -1.29 -25.96 -1.35
N LYS A 343 -2.60 -25.89 -1.62
CA LYS A 343 -3.16 -25.77 -2.96
C LYS A 343 -4.06 -24.54 -3.02
N PHE A 344 -3.90 -23.75 -4.07
CA PHE A 344 -4.74 -22.59 -4.35
C PHE A 344 -5.80 -22.94 -5.39
N ILE A 345 -7.05 -22.63 -5.09
CA ILE A 345 -8.18 -22.80 -6.01
C ILE A 345 -8.69 -21.41 -6.38
N TYR A 346 -8.53 -21.06 -7.64
CA TYR A 346 -8.93 -19.77 -8.21
C TYR A 346 -10.35 -19.85 -8.77
N ILE A 347 -11.07 -18.73 -8.74
CA ILE A 347 -12.31 -18.55 -9.50
C ILE A 347 -12.00 -18.07 -10.92
N ASN A 348 -12.89 -18.34 -11.87
CA ASN A 348 -12.74 -17.96 -13.28
C ASN A 348 -14.04 -17.34 -13.83
N PRO A 349 -14.42 -16.13 -13.38
CA PRO A 349 -15.58 -15.46 -13.94
C PRO A 349 -15.37 -15.16 -15.44
N GLN A 350 -16.44 -15.01 -16.20
CA GLN A 350 -16.37 -14.67 -17.61
C GLN A 350 -16.30 -13.13 -17.78
N TYR A 351 -15.30 -12.64 -18.51
CA TYR A 351 -15.09 -11.20 -18.75
C TYR A 351 -14.67 -10.92 -20.20
N PRO A 352 -15.50 -11.29 -21.21
CA PRO A 352 -15.10 -11.22 -22.62
C PRO A 352 -14.77 -9.79 -23.10
N ASP A 353 -15.37 -8.78 -22.51
CA ASP A 353 -15.17 -7.37 -22.85
C ASP A 353 -13.92 -6.75 -22.18
N TRP A 354 -13.26 -7.49 -21.31
CA TRP A 354 -12.15 -6.99 -20.49
C TRP A 354 -10.85 -7.71 -20.82
N LYS A 355 -9.74 -7.02 -20.58
CA LYS A 355 -8.39 -7.61 -20.54
C LYS A 355 -7.73 -7.33 -19.20
N VAL A 356 -6.98 -8.30 -18.70
CA VAL A 356 -6.13 -8.13 -17.52
C VAL A 356 -4.96 -7.21 -17.88
N VAL A 357 -4.65 -6.26 -17.01
CA VAL A 357 -3.44 -5.43 -17.13
C VAL A 357 -2.24 -6.29 -16.75
N GLU A 358 -1.24 -6.36 -17.64
CA GLU A 358 -0.12 -7.29 -17.56
C GLU A 358 1.01 -6.80 -16.63
N ASP A 359 0.71 -6.59 -15.35
CA ASP A 359 1.67 -6.07 -14.37
C ASP A 359 1.90 -7.03 -13.18
N GLY A 360 1.12 -8.13 -13.09
CA GLY A 360 1.17 -9.04 -11.95
C GLY A 360 2.25 -10.11 -12.03
N ASN A 361 2.63 -10.66 -10.88
CA ASN A 361 3.67 -11.68 -10.76
C ASN A 361 3.16 -13.12 -10.72
N THR A 362 1.85 -13.34 -10.87
CA THR A 362 1.25 -14.67 -11.01
C THR A 362 1.20 -15.10 -12.49
N GLN A 363 0.97 -16.38 -12.74
CA GLN A 363 0.70 -16.87 -14.11
C GLN A 363 -0.52 -16.21 -14.75
N ARG A 364 -1.44 -15.67 -13.94
CA ARG A 364 -2.65 -14.95 -14.37
C ARG A 364 -2.40 -13.45 -14.55
N LYS A 365 -1.16 -12.98 -14.38
CA LYS A 365 -0.77 -11.56 -14.43
C LYS A 365 -1.46 -10.70 -13.36
N THR A 366 -1.71 -11.28 -12.21
CA THR A 366 -2.37 -10.69 -11.04
C THR A 366 -1.45 -10.76 -9.82
N TRP A 367 -1.89 -10.26 -8.68
CA TRP A 367 -1.14 -10.34 -7.43
C TRP A 367 -1.93 -11.08 -6.36
N LEU A 368 -1.24 -11.90 -5.58
CA LEU A 368 -1.83 -12.53 -4.40
C LEU A 368 -1.55 -11.69 -3.15
N TYR A 369 -2.59 -11.47 -2.36
CA TYR A 369 -2.53 -10.83 -1.06
C TYR A 369 -3.15 -11.74 -0.01
N GLY A 370 -2.35 -12.16 0.94
CA GLY A 370 -2.78 -13.06 2.02
C GLY A 370 -1.63 -13.34 2.97
N ARG A 371 -1.91 -14.02 4.05
CA ARG A 371 -0.93 -14.43 5.04
C ARG A 371 -1.11 -15.90 5.39
N GLU A 372 -0.06 -16.48 5.97
CA GLU A 372 -0.11 -17.87 6.43
C GLU A 372 -1.29 -18.09 7.39
N GLY A 373 -1.92 -19.25 7.29
CA GLY A 373 -3.11 -19.62 8.08
C GLY A 373 -4.46 -19.10 7.58
N GLN A 374 -4.51 -18.19 6.59
CA GLN A 374 -5.78 -17.77 5.99
C GLN A 374 -6.32 -18.81 5.02
N LYS A 375 -7.64 -19.10 5.11
CA LYS A 375 -8.34 -20.04 4.21
C LYS A 375 -8.73 -19.42 2.88
N VAL A 376 -8.92 -18.10 2.84
CA VAL A 376 -9.24 -17.33 1.64
C VAL A 376 -8.20 -16.23 1.49
N TRP A 377 -7.49 -16.27 0.37
CA TRP A 377 -6.58 -15.23 -0.05
C TRP A 377 -7.28 -14.32 -1.07
N ARG A 378 -6.71 -13.17 -1.29
CA ARG A 378 -7.19 -12.14 -2.22
C ARG A 378 -6.32 -12.13 -3.46
N GLU A 379 -6.90 -12.32 -4.61
CA GLU A 379 -6.26 -12.05 -5.90
C GLU A 379 -6.63 -10.64 -6.33
N VAL A 380 -5.65 -9.76 -6.41
CA VAL A 380 -5.84 -8.39 -6.92
C VAL A 380 -5.77 -8.43 -8.43
N VAL A 381 -6.90 -8.13 -9.07
CA VAL A 381 -7.06 -8.16 -10.52
C VAL A 381 -7.31 -6.74 -11.02
N VAL A 382 -6.54 -6.32 -12.03
CA VAL A 382 -6.70 -5.03 -12.70
C VAL A 382 -7.17 -5.25 -14.12
N LEU A 383 -8.34 -4.73 -14.46
CA LEU A 383 -8.99 -4.90 -15.75
C LEU A 383 -9.12 -3.56 -16.49
N LYS A 384 -9.01 -3.62 -17.82
CA LYS A 384 -9.39 -2.54 -18.77
C LYS A 384 -10.36 -3.08 -19.79
N LEU A 385 -11.19 -2.21 -20.33
CA LEU A 385 -11.97 -2.53 -21.54
C LEU A 385 -11.02 -2.86 -22.70
N LYS A 386 -11.44 -3.81 -23.53
CA LYS A 386 -10.74 -4.18 -24.77
C LYS A 386 -10.82 -3.08 -25.82
#